data_e72572f5c0b86251d90a05e24f1a1883
#
_entry.id   e72572f5c0b86251d90a05e24f1a1883
#
_cell.length_a   1.000
_cell.length_b   1.000
_cell.length_c   1.000
_cell.angle_alpha   90.00
_cell.angle_beta   90.00
_cell.angle_gamma   90.00
#
_symmetry.space_group_name_H-M   'P 1'
#
loop_
_entity.id
_entity.type
_entity.pdbx_description
1 polymer ?
#
loop_
_entity_poly.entity_id
_entity_poly.type
_entity_poly.pdbx_seq_one_letter_code
_entity_poly.pdbx_strand_id
1 'polypeptide(L)'
;TRQATLFPYTTLFRSPEVDNEIDETNAIKETEYVSAIDFAVLDSQNPDVVAWIQIPGTQINYPVVQGKDNDYYLHRDLNGQKSTAGTIFLDYADRADFSSLHNVLYGHHMKNGSMFKDISRYKDQGYFDQHSEIIVYTPEREIHLKALAAVCTSPDAIRRKTEFASGEEFASYIQQMTAGASTSAPIEGTIVRLY
;
A
#
# COMPACT_ATOMS: atom_id res chain seq x y z
N THR A 1 4.84 -3.28 21.16
CA THR A 1 3.85 -3.09 20.09
C THR A 1 4.11 -4.16 19.04
N ARG A 2 3.14 -5.07 18.81
CA ARG A 2 3.28 -6.08 17.74
C ARG A 2 2.90 -5.40 16.42
N GLN A 3 3.80 -5.37 15.48
CA GLN A 3 3.51 -4.92 14.12
C GLN A 3 2.89 -6.08 13.34
N ALA A 4 1.75 -5.83 12.73
CA ALA A 4 1.18 -6.71 11.70
C ALA A 4 1.52 -6.09 10.35
N THR A 5 2.13 -6.86 9.48
CA THR A 5 2.49 -6.43 8.13
C THR A 5 1.65 -7.20 7.14
N LEU A 6 1.00 -6.48 6.24
CA LEU A 6 0.24 -7.03 5.12
C LEU A 6 1.04 -6.80 3.83
N PHE A 7 1.16 -7.84 3.01
CA PHE A 7 1.83 -7.76 1.71
C PHE A 7 0.80 -7.89 0.60
N PRO A 8 0.38 -6.80 -0.03
CA PRO A 8 -0.43 -6.86 -1.24
C PRO A 8 0.43 -7.11 -2.50
N TYR A 9 -0.17 -7.65 -3.54
CA TYR A 9 0.41 -7.73 -4.86
C TYR A 9 -0.52 -7.12 -5.92
N THR A 10 0.06 -6.59 -6.98
CA THR A 10 -0.70 -6.05 -8.12
C THR A 10 -0.70 -7.06 -9.25
N THR A 11 -1.88 -7.43 -9.74
CA THR A 11 -2.02 -8.15 -11.00
C THR A 11 -2.11 -7.13 -12.13
N LEU A 12 -1.06 -7.02 -12.96
CA LEU A 12 -1.17 -6.29 -14.22
C LEU A 12 -1.85 -7.22 -15.22
N PHE A 13 -3.10 -6.92 -15.57
CA PHE A 13 -3.71 -7.50 -16.76
C PHE A 13 -3.00 -6.92 -17.99
N ARG A 14 -2.20 -7.74 -18.65
CA ARG A 14 -1.83 -7.49 -20.04
C ARG A 14 -3.02 -7.94 -20.87
N SER A 15 -3.73 -7.01 -21.49
CA SER A 15 -4.72 -7.33 -22.51
C SER A 15 -4.08 -8.16 -23.61
N PRO A 16 -4.78 -9.17 -24.17
CA PRO A 16 -4.27 -9.91 -25.32
C PRO A 16 -4.00 -8.93 -26.46
N GLU A 17 -2.89 -9.18 -27.17
CA GLU A 17 -2.55 -8.45 -28.38
C GLU A 17 -3.71 -8.59 -29.37
N VAL A 18 -4.38 -7.48 -29.64
CA VAL A 18 -5.28 -7.35 -30.77
C VAL A 18 -4.41 -6.84 -31.90
N ASP A 19 -4.21 -7.65 -32.91
CA ASP A 19 -3.66 -7.23 -34.19
C ASP A 19 -4.57 -6.12 -34.72
N ASN A 20 -4.11 -4.88 -34.64
CA ASN A 20 -4.77 -3.72 -35.19
C ASN A 20 -4.09 -3.32 -36.48
N GLU A 21 -4.79 -3.47 -37.57
CA GLU A 21 -4.61 -2.65 -38.75
C GLU A 21 -4.75 -1.18 -38.32
N ILE A 22 -3.71 -0.40 -38.65
CA ILE A 22 -3.62 1.01 -38.31
C ILE A 22 -4.58 1.79 -39.19
N ASP A 23 -5.71 2.20 -38.64
CA ASP A 23 -6.52 3.29 -39.21
C ASP A 23 -6.08 4.62 -38.55
N GLU A 24 -5.41 5.45 -39.33
CA GLU A 24 -4.72 6.67 -38.89
C GLU A 24 -5.65 7.85 -38.51
N THR A 25 -6.88 7.66 -38.12
CA THR A 25 -7.83 8.77 -37.85
C THR A 25 -8.49 8.81 -36.51
N ASN A 26 -8.05 8.04 -35.52
CA ASN A 26 -8.61 8.13 -34.17
C ASN A 26 -7.52 8.54 -33.16
N ALA A 27 -7.32 9.85 -32.98
CA ALA A 27 -6.61 10.37 -31.82
C ALA A 27 -7.37 9.90 -30.57
N ILE A 28 -6.84 8.86 -29.91
CA ILE A 28 -7.29 8.43 -28.59
C ILE A 28 -7.08 9.64 -27.67
N LYS A 29 -8.18 10.32 -27.31
CA LYS A 29 -8.14 11.25 -26.18
C LYS A 29 -7.79 10.40 -24.96
N GLU A 30 -6.55 10.50 -24.49
CA GLU A 30 -6.22 10.08 -23.13
C GLU A 30 -7.23 10.77 -22.21
N THR A 31 -8.14 10.01 -21.64
CA THR A 31 -9.02 10.52 -20.61
C THR A 31 -8.12 10.79 -19.40
N GLU A 32 -7.95 12.07 -19.07
CA GLU A 32 -7.21 12.51 -17.91
C GLU A 32 -7.77 11.78 -16.66
N TYR A 33 -6.89 11.14 -15.91
CA TYR A 33 -7.30 10.45 -14.68
C TYR A 33 -7.81 11.48 -13.69
N VAL A 34 -9.01 11.24 -13.16
CA VAL A 34 -9.60 12.03 -12.08
C VAL A 34 -9.72 11.14 -10.86
N SER A 35 -8.98 11.45 -9.82
CA SER A 35 -9.03 10.70 -8.56
C SER A 35 -10.40 10.80 -7.90
N ALA A 36 -10.87 9.71 -7.29
CA ALA A 36 -12.05 9.72 -6.43
C ALA A 36 -11.82 10.51 -5.11
N ILE A 37 -10.56 10.81 -4.79
CA ILE A 37 -10.14 11.59 -3.62
C ILE A 37 -9.78 13.00 -4.08
N ASP A 38 -10.29 14.01 -3.39
CA ASP A 38 -9.94 15.41 -3.65
C ASP A 38 -8.57 15.74 -3.02
N PHE A 39 -7.50 15.47 -3.78
CA PHE A 39 -6.14 15.74 -3.36
C PHE A 39 -5.83 17.24 -3.25
N ALA A 40 -6.54 18.12 -3.95
CA ALA A 40 -6.34 19.55 -3.83
C ALA A 40 -6.77 20.06 -2.44
N VAL A 41 -7.88 19.53 -1.92
CA VAL A 41 -8.33 19.83 -0.55
C VAL A 41 -7.34 19.27 0.48
N LEU A 42 -6.86 18.04 0.29
CA LEU A 42 -5.92 17.41 1.21
C LEU A 42 -4.56 18.14 1.22
N ASP A 43 -4.03 18.52 0.06
CA ASP A 43 -2.78 19.28 -0.07
C ASP A 43 -2.87 20.64 0.64
N SER A 44 -4.00 21.32 0.51
CA SER A 44 -4.24 22.58 1.22
C SER A 44 -4.24 22.43 2.76
N GLN A 45 -4.61 21.26 3.28
CA GLN A 45 -4.58 20.92 4.69
C GLN A 45 -3.20 20.47 5.15
N ASN A 46 -2.55 19.61 4.36
CA ASN A 46 -1.21 19.10 4.63
C ASN A 46 -0.52 18.68 3.32
N PRO A 47 0.51 19.42 2.87
CA PRO A 47 1.23 19.11 1.63
C PRO A 47 2.06 17.82 1.67
N ASP A 48 2.19 17.19 2.85
CA ASP A 48 2.84 15.88 2.97
C ASP A 48 1.90 14.72 2.60
N VAL A 49 0.63 14.98 2.23
CA VAL A 49 -0.29 13.93 1.76
C VAL A 49 0.12 13.48 0.37
N VAL A 50 0.46 12.21 0.25
CA VAL A 50 0.91 11.60 -1.02
C VAL A 50 -0.08 10.60 -1.59
N ALA A 51 -0.99 10.05 -0.76
CA ALA A 51 -1.96 9.06 -1.19
C ALA A 51 -3.14 8.96 -0.21
N TRP A 52 -4.08 8.09 -0.57
CA TRP A 52 -5.16 7.63 0.29
C TRP A 52 -5.25 6.10 0.19
N ILE A 53 -5.27 5.41 1.32
CA ILE A 53 -5.43 3.95 1.36
C ILE A 53 -6.84 3.57 1.78
N GLN A 54 -7.43 2.63 1.06
CA GLN A 54 -8.71 2.02 1.39
C GLN A 54 -8.63 0.50 1.29
N ILE A 55 -9.19 -0.19 2.30
CA ILE A 55 -9.43 -1.62 2.26
C ILE A 55 -10.94 -1.84 2.40
N PRO A 56 -11.65 -2.20 1.33
CA PRO A 56 -13.10 -2.34 1.34
C PRO A 56 -13.58 -3.34 2.41
N GLY A 57 -14.66 -2.99 3.11
CA GLY A 57 -15.24 -3.81 4.18
C GLY A 57 -14.50 -3.74 5.52
N THR A 58 -13.47 -2.90 5.64
CA THR A 58 -12.72 -2.64 6.89
C THR A 58 -12.83 -1.18 7.33
N GLN A 59 -12.24 -0.86 8.49
CA GLN A 59 -12.12 0.54 8.95
C GLN A 59 -10.92 1.28 8.31
N ILE A 60 -10.12 0.61 7.46
CA ILE A 60 -8.95 1.22 6.84
C ILE A 60 -9.40 2.05 5.64
N ASN A 61 -9.47 3.35 5.86
CA ASN A 61 -9.86 4.36 4.88
C ASN A 61 -9.27 5.70 5.33
N TYR A 62 -7.98 5.93 4.99
CA TYR A 62 -7.16 6.99 5.58
C TYR A 62 -6.28 7.70 4.56
N PRO A 63 -5.98 9.00 4.76
CA PRO A 63 -4.90 9.65 4.05
C PRO A 63 -3.55 9.00 4.40
N VAL A 64 -2.63 9.01 3.46
CA VAL A 64 -1.24 8.58 3.61
C VAL A 64 -0.35 9.80 3.43
N VAL A 65 0.47 10.08 4.42
CA VAL A 65 1.45 11.16 4.38
C VAL A 65 2.87 10.62 4.19
N GLN A 66 3.80 11.47 3.75
CA GLN A 66 5.22 11.13 3.74
C GLN A 66 6.03 12.25 4.38
N GLY A 67 6.63 11.96 5.53
CA GLY A 67 7.50 12.89 6.25
C GLY A 67 8.96 12.81 5.81
N LYS A 68 9.81 13.57 6.49
CA LYS A 68 11.27 13.54 6.31
C LYS A 68 11.95 12.39 7.07
N ASP A 69 11.22 11.71 7.91
CA ASP A 69 11.65 10.57 8.73
C ASP A 69 10.44 9.67 9.04
N ASN A 70 10.69 8.52 9.68
CA ASN A 70 9.65 7.56 10.08
C ASN A 70 9.16 7.75 11.53
N ASP A 71 9.46 8.88 12.17
CA ASP A 71 9.09 9.16 13.56
C ASP A 71 8.00 10.25 13.67
N TYR A 72 8.07 11.28 12.84
CA TYR A 72 7.21 12.46 12.95
C TYR A 72 5.72 12.10 12.94
N TYR A 73 5.23 11.39 11.93
CA TYR A 73 3.82 11.02 11.79
C TYR A 73 3.40 9.82 12.64
N LEU A 74 4.35 9.13 13.25
CA LEU A 74 4.04 8.10 14.23
C LEU A 74 3.31 8.68 15.46
N HIS A 75 3.53 9.95 15.76
CA HIS A 75 3.01 10.62 16.96
C HIS A 75 2.25 11.92 16.65
N ARG A 76 1.86 12.15 15.40
CA ARG A 76 1.13 13.35 14.97
C ARG A 76 -0.01 13.01 14.04
N ASP A 77 -1.09 13.78 14.17
CA ASP A 77 -2.21 13.71 13.25
C ASP A 77 -1.92 14.45 11.93
N LEU A 78 -2.89 14.44 11.02
CA LEU A 78 -2.80 15.11 9.72
C LEU A 78 -2.54 16.63 9.83
N ASN A 79 -2.94 17.26 10.93
CA ASN A 79 -2.72 18.69 11.19
C ASN A 79 -1.39 18.97 11.90
N GLY A 80 -0.52 17.95 12.07
CA GLY A 80 0.75 18.07 12.76
C GLY A 80 0.63 18.18 14.29
N GLN A 81 -0.57 17.99 14.87
CA GLN A 81 -0.79 18.01 16.30
C GLN A 81 -0.43 16.67 16.94
N LYS A 82 -0.01 16.69 18.22
CA LYS A 82 0.31 15.45 18.94
C LYS A 82 -0.90 14.51 18.98
N SER A 83 -0.69 13.28 18.55
CA SER A 83 -1.71 12.23 18.50
C SER A 83 -1.11 10.88 18.88
N THR A 84 -1.78 10.13 19.76
CA THR A 84 -1.39 8.76 20.09
C THR A 84 -1.71 7.77 18.96
N ALA A 85 -2.62 8.12 18.06
CA ALA A 85 -2.97 7.33 16.88
C ALA A 85 -2.01 7.59 15.71
N GLY A 86 -1.32 8.71 15.69
CA GLY A 86 -0.51 9.12 14.56
C GLY A 86 -1.33 9.32 13.29
N THR A 87 -0.66 9.24 12.17
CA THR A 87 -1.24 9.19 10.81
C THR A 87 -0.64 7.98 10.09
N ILE A 88 -1.34 7.42 9.12
CA ILE A 88 -0.74 6.41 8.22
C ILE A 88 0.30 7.12 7.35
N PHE A 89 1.52 6.58 7.27
CA PHE A 89 2.59 7.22 6.51
C PHE A 89 3.41 6.23 5.69
N LEU A 90 3.91 6.73 4.55
CA LEU A 90 4.84 6.05 3.67
C LEU A 90 6.27 6.23 4.21
N ASP A 91 7.09 5.20 4.10
CA ASP A 91 8.50 5.27 4.47
C ASP A 91 9.19 6.46 3.77
N TYR A 92 9.97 7.24 4.51
CA TYR A 92 10.62 8.44 3.97
C TYR A 92 11.59 8.17 2.83
N ALA A 93 12.11 6.94 2.71
CA ALA A 93 13.03 6.54 1.65
C ALA A 93 12.33 5.99 0.40
N ASP A 94 11.01 5.75 0.47
CA ASP A 94 10.23 5.32 -0.67
C ASP A 94 9.87 6.51 -1.58
N ARG A 95 9.50 6.24 -2.82
CA ARG A 95 9.06 7.27 -3.75
C ARG A 95 7.61 7.65 -3.48
N ALA A 96 7.32 8.94 -3.36
CA ALA A 96 5.99 9.47 -3.06
C ALA A 96 4.92 9.05 -4.10
N ASP A 97 5.35 8.77 -5.34
CA ASP A 97 4.50 8.31 -6.44
C ASP A 97 4.20 6.78 -6.40
N PHE A 98 4.66 6.09 -5.36
CA PHE A 98 4.54 4.63 -5.22
C PHE A 98 5.17 3.84 -6.36
N SER A 99 6.19 4.36 -7.02
CA SER A 99 6.93 3.69 -8.09
C SER A 99 8.09 2.80 -7.58
N SER A 100 8.38 2.81 -6.28
CA SER A 100 9.37 1.89 -5.67
C SER A 100 8.92 0.44 -5.83
N LEU A 101 9.88 -0.50 -5.95
CA LEU A 101 9.58 -1.94 -5.98
C LEU A 101 8.92 -2.43 -4.69
N HIS A 102 9.28 -1.82 -3.56
CA HIS A 102 8.70 -2.08 -2.26
C HIS A 102 8.37 -0.75 -1.60
N ASN A 103 7.11 -0.53 -1.28
CA ASN A 103 6.64 0.66 -0.58
C ASN A 103 6.14 0.24 0.79
N VAL A 104 6.64 0.86 1.85
CA VAL A 104 6.33 0.49 3.23
C VAL A 104 5.40 1.51 3.86
N LEU A 105 4.21 1.10 4.22
CA LEU A 105 3.26 1.92 4.96
C LEU A 105 3.26 1.54 6.44
N TYR A 106 3.29 2.54 7.29
CA TYR A 106 3.24 2.42 8.74
C TYR A 106 1.94 2.97 9.30
N GLY A 107 1.44 2.31 10.33
CA GLY A 107 0.26 2.75 11.06
C GLY A 107 0.13 2.06 12.40
N HIS A 108 -0.43 2.77 13.40
CA HIS A 108 -0.66 2.19 14.71
C HIS A 108 -1.77 1.14 14.69
N HIS A 109 -1.67 0.18 15.59
CA HIS A 109 -2.70 -0.78 15.91
C HIS A 109 -3.47 -0.32 17.16
N MET A 110 -4.54 0.44 16.97
CA MET A 110 -5.26 1.10 18.06
C MET A 110 -6.31 0.19 18.71
N LYS A 111 -6.43 0.27 20.04
CA LYS A 111 -7.43 -0.52 20.79
C LYS A 111 -8.87 -0.14 20.46
N ASN A 112 -9.11 1.10 20.04
CA ASN A 112 -10.43 1.61 19.67
C ASN A 112 -10.92 1.18 18.28
N GLY A 113 -10.16 0.36 17.56
CA GLY A 113 -10.54 -0.14 16.23
C GLY A 113 -9.97 0.65 15.07
N SER A 114 -9.39 1.83 15.30
CA SER A 114 -8.87 2.71 14.24
C SER A 114 -7.48 2.32 13.74
N MET A 115 -7.01 3.04 12.75
CA MET A 115 -5.74 2.88 12.08
C MET A 115 -5.59 1.47 11.48
N PHE A 116 -4.47 0.80 11.62
CA PHE A 116 -4.25 -0.55 11.10
C PHE A 116 -4.75 -1.69 12.01
N LYS A 117 -5.73 -1.38 12.88
CA LYS A 117 -6.31 -2.41 13.78
C LYS A 117 -6.83 -3.62 13.04
N ASP A 118 -7.55 -3.43 11.95
CA ASP A 118 -8.19 -4.52 11.21
C ASP A 118 -7.18 -5.46 10.55
N ILE A 119 -5.93 -5.03 10.30
CA ILE A 119 -4.87 -5.92 9.79
C ILE A 119 -4.65 -7.12 10.71
N SER A 120 -4.85 -6.98 12.03
CA SER A 120 -4.72 -8.10 12.95
C SER A 120 -5.75 -9.23 12.75
N ARG A 121 -6.84 -8.97 12.02
CA ARG A 121 -7.86 -9.96 11.67
C ARG A 121 -7.45 -10.82 10.47
N TYR A 122 -6.49 -10.37 9.68
CA TYR A 122 -5.96 -11.11 8.53
C TYR A 122 -5.23 -12.41 8.92
N LYS A 123 -5.05 -12.69 10.20
CA LYS A 123 -4.63 -14.02 10.70
C LYS A 123 -5.67 -15.11 10.47
N ASP A 124 -6.93 -14.76 10.23
CA ASP A 124 -8.02 -15.64 9.83
C ASP A 124 -8.10 -15.67 8.31
N GLN A 125 -8.01 -16.86 7.70
CA GLN A 125 -7.99 -17.02 6.24
C GLN A 125 -9.28 -16.54 5.59
N GLY A 126 -10.45 -16.82 6.21
CA GLY A 126 -11.73 -16.38 5.67
C GLY A 126 -11.85 -14.85 5.64
N TYR A 127 -11.34 -14.17 6.67
CA TYR A 127 -11.27 -12.70 6.69
C TYR A 127 -10.29 -12.17 5.67
N PHE A 128 -9.10 -12.79 5.55
CA PHE A 128 -8.08 -12.45 4.56
C PHE A 128 -8.65 -12.51 3.14
N ASP A 129 -9.33 -13.61 2.78
CA ASP A 129 -9.88 -13.81 1.44
C ASP A 129 -10.99 -12.81 1.10
N GLN A 130 -11.85 -12.49 2.08
CA GLN A 130 -12.96 -11.54 1.92
C GLN A 130 -12.51 -10.08 1.79
N HIS A 131 -11.34 -9.73 2.34
CA HIS A 131 -10.82 -8.35 2.37
C HIS A 131 -9.47 -8.25 1.67
N SER A 132 -9.24 -9.09 0.65
CA SER A 132 -7.94 -9.17 -0.03
C SER A 132 -7.65 -7.96 -0.93
N GLU A 133 -8.66 -7.20 -1.33
CA GLU A 133 -8.48 -5.99 -2.14
C GLU A 133 -7.98 -4.83 -1.29
N ILE A 134 -6.96 -4.14 -1.79
CA ILE A 134 -6.40 -2.92 -1.20
C ILE A 134 -6.29 -1.88 -2.31
N ILE A 135 -6.84 -0.70 -2.10
CA ILE A 135 -6.82 0.38 -3.08
C ILE A 135 -5.96 1.51 -2.54
N VAL A 136 -5.03 1.97 -3.34
CA VAL A 136 -4.23 3.16 -3.07
C VAL A 136 -4.53 4.19 -4.16
N TYR A 137 -5.17 5.27 -3.77
CA TYR A 137 -5.41 6.43 -4.62
C TYR A 137 -4.21 7.36 -4.51
N THR A 138 -3.74 7.85 -5.64
CA THR A 138 -2.75 8.93 -5.73
C THR A 138 -3.33 10.08 -6.56
N PRO A 139 -2.72 11.26 -6.59
CA PRO A 139 -3.16 12.32 -7.50
C PRO A 139 -3.19 11.91 -8.96
N GLU A 140 -2.35 10.95 -9.37
CA GLU A 140 -2.08 10.59 -10.76
C GLU A 140 -2.74 9.29 -11.20
N ARG A 141 -3.06 8.38 -10.24
CA ARG A 141 -3.60 7.05 -10.56
C ARG A 141 -4.22 6.36 -9.35
N GLU A 142 -5.02 5.37 -9.64
CA GLU A 142 -5.53 4.38 -8.69
C GLU A 142 -4.73 3.08 -8.82
N ILE A 143 -4.31 2.51 -7.71
CA ILE A 143 -3.50 1.29 -7.65
C ILE A 143 -4.31 0.22 -6.93
N HIS A 144 -4.76 -0.79 -7.67
CA HIS A 144 -5.43 -1.96 -7.11
C HIS A 144 -4.42 -3.05 -6.75
N LEU A 145 -4.46 -3.49 -5.51
CA LEU A 145 -3.56 -4.47 -4.93
C LEU A 145 -4.37 -5.62 -4.34
N LYS A 146 -3.76 -6.80 -4.28
CA LYS A 146 -4.30 -7.94 -3.53
C LYS A 146 -3.38 -8.31 -2.38
N ALA A 147 -3.97 -8.64 -1.24
CA ALA A 147 -3.23 -9.16 -0.10
C ALA A 147 -2.52 -10.47 -0.49
N LEU A 148 -1.21 -10.51 -0.29
CA LEU A 148 -0.39 -11.71 -0.56
C LEU A 148 -0.24 -12.57 0.69
N ALA A 149 0.06 -11.97 1.83
CA ALA A 149 0.27 -12.69 3.07
C ALA A 149 0.09 -11.77 4.28
N ALA A 150 -0.33 -12.33 5.40
CA ALA A 150 -0.31 -11.67 6.69
C ALA A 150 0.67 -12.38 7.63
N VAL A 151 1.63 -11.62 8.15
CA VAL A 151 2.71 -12.13 8.99
C VAL A 151 2.70 -11.41 10.33
N CYS A 152 2.67 -12.18 11.42
CA CYS A 152 2.85 -11.65 12.76
C CYS A 152 4.31 -11.86 13.19
N THR A 153 5.01 -10.78 13.46
CA THR A 153 6.45 -10.83 13.76
C THR A 153 6.77 -10.08 15.05
N SER A 154 7.97 -10.30 15.60
CA SER A 154 8.47 -9.52 16.71
C SER A 154 8.78 -8.09 16.30
N PRO A 155 8.75 -7.12 17.24
CA PRO A 155 9.13 -5.73 16.97
C PRO A 155 10.58 -5.58 16.45
N ASP A 156 11.46 -6.52 16.85
CA ASP A 156 12.89 -6.48 16.51
C ASP A 156 13.18 -7.07 15.12
N ALA A 157 12.18 -7.63 14.43
CA ALA A 157 12.38 -8.17 13.10
C ALA A 157 12.56 -7.03 12.09
N ILE A 158 13.75 -6.93 11.53
CA ILE A 158 14.07 -5.96 10.48
C ILE A 158 13.40 -6.43 9.19
N ARG A 159 12.34 -5.72 8.79
CA ARG A 159 11.57 -6.01 7.57
C ARG A 159 11.51 -4.82 6.61
N ARG A 160 12.29 -3.80 6.88
CA ARG A 160 12.41 -2.62 6.05
C ARG A 160 13.54 -2.81 5.05
N LYS A 161 13.22 -2.83 3.77
CA LYS A 161 14.17 -2.79 2.67
C LYS A 161 13.52 -2.06 1.50
N THR A 162 14.07 -0.92 1.12
CA THR A 162 13.52 -0.02 0.09
C THR A 162 14.27 -0.13 -1.23
N GLU A 163 15.49 -0.70 -1.23
CA GLU A 163 16.33 -0.83 -2.41
C GLU A 163 16.69 -2.30 -2.67
N PHE A 164 16.72 -2.68 -3.95
CA PHE A 164 17.06 -4.01 -4.42
C PHE A 164 18.02 -3.91 -5.62
N ALA A 165 19.08 -4.71 -5.61
CA ALA A 165 20.05 -4.72 -6.69
C ALA A 165 19.55 -5.47 -7.93
N SER A 166 18.57 -6.37 -7.77
CA SER A 166 17.99 -7.16 -8.88
C SER A 166 16.58 -7.64 -8.55
N GLY A 167 15.83 -8.09 -9.57
CA GLY A 167 14.54 -8.76 -9.41
C GLY A 167 14.64 -10.07 -8.63
N GLU A 168 15.77 -10.81 -8.74
CA GLU A 168 16.01 -12.03 -7.99
C GLU A 168 16.18 -11.77 -6.49
N GLU A 169 16.86 -10.68 -6.14
CA GLU A 169 16.99 -10.25 -4.76
C GLU A 169 15.62 -9.87 -4.19
N PHE A 170 14.80 -9.15 -4.96
CA PHE A 170 13.45 -8.82 -4.57
C PHE A 170 12.59 -10.07 -4.36
N ALA A 171 12.62 -11.04 -5.30
CA ALA A 171 11.88 -12.30 -5.17
C ALA A 171 12.31 -13.10 -3.92
N SER A 172 13.60 -13.16 -3.65
CA SER A 172 14.14 -13.81 -2.44
C SER A 172 13.69 -13.11 -1.16
N TYR A 173 13.66 -11.78 -1.18
CA TYR A 173 13.15 -10.99 -0.08
C TYR A 173 11.67 -11.28 0.20
N ILE A 174 10.83 -11.35 -0.84
CA ILE A 174 9.41 -11.70 -0.71
C ILE A 174 9.24 -13.07 -0.07
N GLN A 175 9.99 -14.07 -0.54
CA GLN A 175 9.98 -15.41 0.02
C GLN A 175 10.31 -15.43 1.52
N GLN A 176 11.33 -14.66 1.91
CA GLN A 176 11.72 -14.53 3.33
C GLN A 176 10.63 -13.81 4.15
N MET A 177 10.03 -12.75 3.60
CA MET A 177 9.02 -11.95 4.31
C MET A 177 7.70 -12.71 4.51
N THR A 178 7.34 -13.57 3.57
CA THR A 178 6.12 -14.39 3.64
C THR A 178 6.34 -15.73 4.35
N ALA A 179 7.57 -16.10 4.64
CA ALA A 179 7.89 -17.31 5.41
C ALA A 179 7.25 -17.25 6.81
N GLY A 180 6.46 -18.28 7.17
CA GLY A 180 5.73 -18.33 8.44
C GLY A 180 4.51 -17.42 8.50
N ALA A 181 3.97 -17.01 7.35
CA ALA A 181 2.72 -16.28 7.27
C ALA A 181 1.58 -17.06 7.98
N SER A 182 0.71 -16.33 8.68
CA SER A 182 -0.51 -16.87 9.28
C SER A 182 -1.55 -17.23 8.22
N THR A 183 -1.59 -16.40 7.16
CA THR A 183 -2.47 -16.55 5.99
C THR A 183 -1.72 -16.12 4.74
N SER A 184 -2.09 -16.69 3.60
CA SER A 184 -1.49 -16.32 2.31
C SER A 184 -2.43 -16.63 1.15
N ALA A 185 -2.21 -15.95 0.04
CA ALA A 185 -2.80 -16.25 -1.26
C ALA A 185 -1.76 -16.93 -2.16
N PRO A 186 -2.18 -17.71 -3.17
CA PRO A 186 -1.28 -18.18 -4.23
C PRO A 186 -0.68 -16.98 -4.96
N ILE A 187 0.60 -17.10 -5.32
CA ILE A 187 1.25 -16.11 -6.17
C ILE A 187 0.86 -16.40 -7.61
N GLU A 188 -0.05 -15.60 -8.14
CA GLU A 188 -0.46 -15.68 -9.53
C GLU A 188 0.13 -14.49 -10.30
N GLY A 189 0.95 -14.77 -11.32
CA GLY A 189 1.54 -13.75 -12.17
C GLY A 189 2.84 -13.15 -11.64
N THR A 190 3.24 -12.02 -12.20
CA THR A 190 4.45 -11.30 -11.80
C THR A 190 4.19 -10.45 -10.58
N ILE A 191 4.97 -10.64 -9.52
CA ILE A 191 4.95 -9.75 -8.36
C ILE A 191 5.56 -8.43 -8.81
N VAL A 192 4.76 -7.38 -8.78
CA VAL A 192 5.20 -6.06 -9.23
C VAL A 192 5.53 -5.14 -8.07
N ARG A 193 4.83 -5.25 -6.92
CA ARG A 193 5.03 -4.40 -5.73
C ARG A 193 4.48 -5.03 -4.46
N LEU A 194 5.12 -4.67 -3.34
CA LEU A 194 4.67 -4.94 -2.00
C LEU A 194 4.64 -3.66 -1.17
N TYR A 195 3.73 -3.60 -0.23
CA TYR A 195 3.54 -2.47 0.68
C TYR A 195 3.52 -2.92 2.12
#